data_2d37efd87363d30e092fcb8cbf161cf4
#
_entry.id   2d37efd87363d30e092fcb8cbf161cf4
#
_cell.length_a   1.000
_cell.length_b   1.000
_cell.length_c   1.000
_cell.angle_alpha   90.00
_cell.angle_beta   90.00
_cell.angle_gamma   90.00
#
_symmetry.space_group_name_H-M   'P 1'
#
loop_
_entity.id
_entity.type
_entity.pdbx_description
1 polymer ?
#
loop_
_entity_poly.entity_id
_entity_poly.type
_entity_poly.pdbx_seq_one_letter_code
_entity_poly.pdbx_strand_id
1 'polypeptide(L)'
;MTQLTLIEQNELQQHEAAIERGLKTFVEVGTALTAIRDGRLYRPNYCNFEDYCQGRWGMSRPRAYQLIDAAKVNHNLSTVVDKLPSTERQARELARLEPEEQREVWQELVGRDSAETITAEEIRKAVHVSHNSGNNEWYTPPEYIEAARRVMGGIDLDPASSGMANTIVGASRFYTQEDDGLMHDWAGRVWMNPPYEAGLIRAFADKLAVHVRRREVNEACVLVNNATETGWFRVMLDVASCVCFIRGRVKFIDSVGNPSGAPLQGQALLYIGLNVGDFTQAFSGFGTVLYAGCDS
;
A
#
# COMPACT_ATOMS: atom_id res chain seq x y z
N MET A 1 13.53 36.84 9.32
CA MET A 1 12.30 36.20 9.84
C MET A 1 11.13 37.13 9.51
N THR A 2 10.09 36.61 8.90
CA THR A 2 8.90 37.39 8.50
C THR A 2 8.00 37.54 9.70
N GLN A 3 7.63 38.79 10.07
CA GLN A 3 6.70 39.03 11.16
C GLN A 3 5.28 38.56 10.80
N LEU A 4 4.53 38.14 11.82
CA LEU A 4 3.10 37.82 11.68
C LEU A 4 2.28 39.10 11.66
N THR A 5 1.19 39.10 10.90
CA THR A 5 0.14 40.12 10.99
C THR A 5 -0.61 40.00 12.33
N LEU A 6 -1.35 41.02 12.72
CA LEU A 6 -2.16 40.98 13.95
C LEU A 6 -3.18 39.83 13.96
N ILE A 7 -3.75 39.50 12.79
CA ILE A 7 -4.68 38.37 12.65
C ILE A 7 -3.95 37.06 12.91
N GLU A 8 -2.81 36.83 12.26
CA GLU A 8 -2.01 35.61 12.45
C GLU A 8 -1.47 35.48 13.89
N GLN A 9 -1.16 36.59 14.55
CA GLN A 9 -0.78 36.60 15.97
C GLN A 9 -1.91 36.11 16.88
N ASN A 10 -3.13 36.60 16.65
CA ASN A 10 -4.32 36.16 17.39
C ASN A 10 -4.64 34.70 17.12
N GLU A 11 -4.55 34.24 15.87
CA GLU A 11 -4.74 32.84 15.50
C GLU A 11 -3.71 31.93 16.21
N LEU A 12 -2.44 32.30 16.17
CA LEU A 12 -1.40 31.57 16.88
C LEU A 12 -1.71 31.45 18.38
N GLN A 13 -2.07 32.57 19.02
CA GLN A 13 -2.40 32.59 20.43
C GLN A 13 -3.59 31.71 20.78
N GLN A 14 -4.64 31.70 19.93
CA GLN A 14 -5.81 30.83 20.11
C GLN A 14 -5.43 29.34 19.99
N HIS A 15 -4.61 28.98 19.01
CA HIS A 15 -4.17 27.61 18.81
C HIS A 15 -3.21 27.14 19.93
N GLU A 16 -2.32 28.01 20.39
CA GLU A 16 -1.45 27.68 21.53
C GLU A 16 -2.26 27.49 22.82
N ALA A 17 -3.28 28.32 23.04
CA ALA A 17 -4.18 28.16 24.19
C ALA A 17 -5.03 26.86 24.07
N ALA A 18 -5.37 26.43 22.85
CA ALA A 18 -6.02 25.13 22.62
C ALA A 18 -5.07 23.97 22.94
N ILE A 19 -3.80 24.05 22.54
CA ILE A 19 -2.80 23.03 22.88
C ILE A 19 -2.60 22.95 24.40
N GLU A 20 -2.49 24.08 25.09
CA GLU A 20 -2.33 24.12 26.54
C GLU A 20 -3.52 23.51 27.30
N ARG A 21 -4.75 23.79 26.84
CA ARG A 21 -5.98 23.22 27.40
C ARG A 21 -6.17 21.76 26.99
N GLY A 22 -5.85 21.45 25.72
CA GLY A 22 -6.13 20.19 25.04
C GLY A 22 -5.11 19.10 25.31
N LEU A 23 -4.17 19.27 26.25
CA LEU A 23 -3.34 18.14 26.73
C LEU A 23 -4.20 16.97 27.24
N LYS A 24 -5.54 17.16 27.32
CA LYS A 24 -6.54 16.13 27.62
C LYS A 24 -7.19 15.51 26.37
N THR A 25 -7.20 16.19 25.22
CA THR A 25 -7.81 15.66 23.97
C THR A 25 -6.84 15.75 22.79
N PHE A 26 -6.43 14.61 22.29
CA PHE A 26 -5.48 14.53 21.16
C PHE A 26 -6.01 15.20 19.88
N VAL A 27 -7.34 15.27 19.72
CA VAL A 27 -8.00 15.89 18.55
C VAL A 27 -7.77 17.40 18.53
N GLU A 28 -8.00 18.09 19.66
CA GLU A 28 -7.80 19.54 19.76
C GLU A 28 -6.34 19.92 19.54
N VAL A 29 -5.42 19.17 20.17
CA VAL A 29 -3.98 19.40 19.99
C VAL A 29 -3.54 19.15 18.56
N GLY A 30 -3.97 18.05 17.94
CA GLY A 30 -3.61 17.73 16.56
C GLY A 30 -4.19 18.73 15.56
N THR A 31 -5.42 19.20 15.76
CA THR A 31 -6.05 20.25 14.94
C THR A 31 -5.31 21.57 15.06
N ALA A 32 -4.97 21.99 16.28
CA ALA A 32 -4.20 23.22 16.52
C ALA A 32 -2.81 23.15 15.89
N LEU A 33 -2.11 22.01 16.04
CA LEU A 33 -0.80 21.79 15.40
C LEU A 33 -0.90 21.83 13.88
N THR A 34 -1.98 21.29 13.30
CA THR A 34 -2.23 21.35 11.85
C THR A 34 -2.37 22.81 11.40
N ALA A 35 -3.20 23.58 12.06
CA ALA A 35 -3.43 25.00 11.72
C ALA A 35 -2.14 25.84 11.81
N ILE A 36 -1.36 25.64 12.89
CA ILE A 36 -0.06 26.33 13.08
C ILE A 36 0.94 25.94 11.98
N ARG A 37 0.99 24.66 11.59
CA ARG A 37 1.89 24.16 10.53
C ARG A 37 1.49 24.74 9.17
N ASP A 38 0.24 24.61 8.79
CA ASP A 38 -0.25 24.96 7.46
C ASP A 38 -0.29 26.49 7.27
N GLY A 39 -0.64 27.24 8.30
CA GLY A 39 -0.56 28.71 8.33
C GLY A 39 0.86 29.25 8.53
N ARG A 40 1.84 28.37 8.78
CA ARG A 40 3.25 28.76 9.11
C ARG A 40 3.33 29.80 10.21
N LEU A 41 2.46 29.69 11.22
CA LEU A 41 2.37 30.69 12.31
C LEU A 41 3.61 30.69 13.23
N TYR A 42 4.43 29.67 13.16
CA TYR A 42 5.69 29.52 13.91
C TYR A 42 6.85 30.37 13.35
N ARG A 43 6.73 30.92 12.13
CA ARG A 43 7.83 31.54 11.35
C ARG A 43 8.53 32.76 12.00
N PRO A 44 7.94 33.51 12.95
CA PRO A 44 8.66 34.61 13.56
C PRO A 44 9.83 34.16 14.46
N ASN A 45 9.67 33.03 15.13
CA ASN A 45 10.59 32.59 16.16
C ASN A 45 11.32 31.27 15.81
N TYR A 46 10.84 30.52 14.81
CA TYR A 46 11.37 29.21 14.45
C TYR A 46 11.54 29.09 12.95
N CYS A 47 12.60 28.37 12.53
CA CYS A 47 12.91 28.18 11.12
C CYS A 47 11.98 27.15 10.44
N ASN A 48 11.52 26.18 11.20
CA ASN A 48 10.62 25.12 10.73
C ASN A 48 9.62 24.71 11.82
N PHE A 49 8.65 23.92 11.44
CA PHE A 49 7.59 23.47 12.34
C PHE A 49 8.11 22.50 13.42
N GLU A 50 9.09 21.70 13.09
CA GLU A 50 9.70 20.74 14.02
C GLU A 50 10.43 21.45 15.16
N ASP A 51 11.19 22.49 14.85
CA ASP A 51 11.87 23.33 15.85
C ASP A 51 10.86 24.04 16.75
N TYR A 52 9.73 24.50 16.20
CA TYR A 52 8.63 25.04 16.99
C TYR A 52 8.04 24.01 17.95
N CYS A 53 7.72 22.81 17.46
CA CYS A 53 7.17 21.75 18.30
C CYS A 53 8.13 21.37 19.44
N GLN A 54 9.42 21.26 19.14
CA GLN A 54 10.42 20.93 20.14
C GLN A 54 10.67 22.07 21.11
N GLY A 55 10.85 23.30 20.61
CA GLY A 55 11.22 24.45 21.42
C GLY A 55 10.08 24.97 22.29
N ARG A 56 8.84 24.98 21.77
CA ARG A 56 7.66 25.52 22.48
C ARG A 56 6.96 24.48 23.37
N TRP A 57 6.92 23.22 22.92
CA TRP A 57 6.12 22.16 23.54
C TRP A 57 6.93 20.97 24.06
N GLY A 58 8.23 20.89 23.78
CA GLY A 58 9.04 19.71 24.05
C GLY A 58 8.64 18.47 23.28
N MET A 59 7.87 18.63 22.19
CA MET A 59 7.37 17.54 21.38
C MET A 59 8.38 17.17 20.30
N SER A 60 8.74 15.88 20.22
CA SER A 60 9.52 15.37 19.10
C SER A 60 8.71 15.42 17.78
N ARG A 61 9.42 15.50 16.64
CA ARG A 61 8.79 15.46 15.31
C ARG A 61 7.80 14.30 15.16
N PRO A 62 8.17 13.03 15.46
CA PRO A 62 7.20 11.93 15.34
C PRO A 62 5.96 12.15 16.21
N ARG A 63 6.12 12.70 17.41
CA ARG A 63 5.00 12.94 18.33
C ARG A 63 4.01 13.96 17.78
N ALA A 64 4.50 15.08 17.25
CA ALA A 64 3.68 16.11 16.67
C ALA A 64 2.86 15.58 15.47
N TYR A 65 3.50 14.84 14.55
CA TYR A 65 2.83 14.27 13.39
C TYR A 65 1.84 13.16 13.76
N GLN A 66 2.11 12.33 14.77
CA GLN A 66 1.15 11.34 15.28
C GLN A 66 -0.16 11.99 15.77
N LEU A 67 -0.07 13.12 16.47
CA LEU A 67 -1.24 13.87 16.93
C LEU A 67 -2.02 14.47 15.75
N ILE A 68 -1.33 15.02 14.77
CA ILE A 68 -1.92 15.56 13.55
C ILE A 68 -2.67 14.47 12.78
N ASP A 69 -2.05 13.31 12.58
CA ASP A 69 -2.64 12.22 11.84
C ASP A 69 -3.85 11.62 12.59
N ALA A 70 -3.77 11.48 13.91
CA ALA A 70 -4.90 11.03 14.72
C ALA A 70 -6.09 12.01 14.68
N ALA A 71 -5.82 13.33 14.68
CA ALA A 71 -6.85 14.33 14.56
C ALA A 71 -7.52 14.31 13.15
N LYS A 72 -6.75 14.08 12.08
CA LYS A 72 -7.28 13.90 10.73
C LYS A 72 -8.23 12.71 10.63
N VAL A 73 -7.88 11.57 11.22
CA VAL A 73 -8.75 10.39 11.27
C VAL A 73 -10.09 10.74 11.90
N ASN A 74 -10.07 11.39 13.09
CA ASN A 74 -11.31 11.79 13.73
C ASN A 74 -12.13 12.76 12.88
N HIS A 75 -11.49 13.68 12.18
CA HIS A 75 -12.18 14.56 11.24
C HIS A 75 -12.82 13.79 10.08
N ASN A 76 -12.11 12.86 9.46
CA ASN A 76 -12.62 12.03 8.36
C ASN A 76 -13.81 11.16 8.78
N LEU A 77 -13.79 10.67 10.02
CA LEU A 77 -14.87 9.84 10.57
C LEU A 77 -16.09 10.65 11.02
N SER A 78 -15.87 11.88 11.52
CA SER A 78 -16.96 12.74 12.05
C SER A 78 -18.02 13.10 11.04
N THR A 79 -17.75 12.95 9.74
CA THR A 79 -18.71 13.23 8.65
C THR A 79 -19.71 12.10 8.42
N VAL A 80 -19.46 10.90 8.96
CA VAL A 80 -20.25 9.69 8.64
C VAL A 80 -20.65 8.84 9.83
N VAL A 81 -20.05 9.06 11.01
CA VAL A 81 -20.34 8.28 12.23
C VAL A 81 -20.46 9.19 13.46
N ASP A 82 -21.39 8.87 14.35
CA ASP A 82 -21.59 9.59 15.62
C ASP A 82 -20.57 9.20 16.70
N LYS A 83 -20.04 7.99 16.63
CA LYS A 83 -19.08 7.45 17.60
C LYS A 83 -17.67 7.50 17.02
N LEU A 84 -16.81 8.33 17.59
CA LEU A 84 -15.43 8.53 17.15
C LEU A 84 -14.45 7.74 18.02
N PRO A 85 -13.21 7.47 17.55
CA PRO A 85 -12.14 6.94 18.37
C PRO A 85 -11.93 7.76 19.64
N SER A 86 -12.02 7.11 20.79
CA SER A 86 -11.93 7.75 22.09
C SER A 86 -10.47 8.04 22.53
N THR A 87 -9.51 7.33 21.92
CA THR A 87 -8.08 7.47 22.22
C THR A 87 -7.25 7.72 20.96
N GLU A 88 -6.14 8.45 21.15
CA GLU A 88 -5.16 8.67 20.08
C GLU A 88 -4.65 7.34 19.48
N ARG A 89 -4.44 6.34 20.35
CA ARG A 89 -3.93 5.03 19.91
C ARG A 89 -4.89 4.34 18.96
N GLN A 90 -6.21 4.44 19.19
CA GLN A 90 -7.23 3.95 18.27
C GLN A 90 -7.16 4.68 16.92
N ALA A 91 -7.20 6.02 16.95
CA ALA A 91 -7.14 6.83 15.73
C ALA A 91 -5.86 6.59 14.93
N ARG A 92 -4.72 6.41 15.59
CA ARG A 92 -3.43 6.19 14.95
C ARG A 92 -3.34 4.85 14.21
N GLU A 93 -3.99 3.79 14.69
CA GLU A 93 -4.04 2.53 13.93
C GLU A 93 -4.82 2.70 12.62
N LEU A 94 -5.88 3.52 12.60
CA LEU A 94 -6.66 3.85 11.40
C LEU A 94 -5.91 4.82 10.46
N ALA A 95 -4.97 5.61 10.96
CA ALA A 95 -4.26 6.62 10.16
C ALA A 95 -3.42 6.03 9.01
N ARG A 96 -3.24 4.71 8.97
CA ARG A 96 -2.56 3.98 7.90
C ARG A 96 -3.43 3.74 6.68
N LEU A 97 -4.73 3.91 6.82
CA LEU A 97 -5.74 3.69 5.80
C LEU A 97 -6.08 4.98 5.06
N GLU A 98 -6.58 4.86 3.84
CA GLU A 98 -7.19 5.99 3.14
C GLU A 98 -8.54 6.37 3.82
N PRO A 99 -9.02 7.62 3.65
CA PRO A 99 -10.20 8.11 4.36
C PRO A 99 -11.46 7.23 4.21
N GLU A 100 -11.67 6.64 3.05
CA GLU A 100 -12.79 5.73 2.76
C GLU A 100 -12.66 4.44 3.56
N GLU A 101 -11.49 3.82 3.54
CA GLU A 101 -11.18 2.60 4.29
C GLU A 101 -11.25 2.82 5.81
N GLN A 102 -10.82 4.01 6.30
CA GLN A 102 -10.97 4.39 7.71
C GLN A 102 -12.44 4.33 8.15
N ARG A 103 -13.36 4.82 7.29
CA ARG A 103 -14.80 4.82 7.57
C ARG A 103 -15.35 3.41 7.60
N GLU A 104 -15.04 2.59 6.60
CA GLU A 104 -15.52 1.21 6.48
C GLU A 104 -15.08 0.37 7.69
N VAL A 105 -13.79 0.36 7.99
CA VAL A 105 -13.24 -0.40 9.13
C VAL A 105 -13.82 0.07 10.45
N TRP A 106 -13.93 1.37 10.64
CA TRP A 106 -14.47 1.91 11.89
C TRP A 106 -15.96 1.66 12.05
N GLN A 107 -16.77 1.79 10.99
CA GLN A 107 -18.20 1.46 10.99
C GLN A 107 -18.43 0.00 11.33
N GLU A 108 -17.66 -0.90 10.75
CA GLU A 108 -17.77 -2.34 11.05
C GLU A 108 -17.49 -2.63 12.52
N LEU A 109 -16.44 -2.05 13.09
CA LEU A 109 -16.07 -2.24 14.50
C LEU A 109 -17.12 -1.66 15.45
N VAL A 110 -17.60 -0.44 15.19
CA VAL A 110 -18.62 0.22 16.02
C VAL A 110 -20.00 -0.44 15.88
N GLY A 111 -20.25 -1.13 14.78
CA GLY A 111 -21.45 -1.95 14.59
C GLY A 111 -21.48 -3.21 15.47
N ARG A 112 -20.32 -3.69 15.90
CA ARG A 112 -20.17 -4.88 16.77
C ARG A 112 -20.08 -4.51 18.25
N ASP A 113 -19.36 -3.42 18.56
CA ASP A 113 -19.04 -3.01 19.94
C ASP A 113 -19.19 -1.52 20.15
N SER A 114 -19.15 -1.07 21.43
CA SER A 114 -19.09 0.37 21.70
C SER A 114 -17.68 0.93 21.41
N ALA A 115 -17.60 2.16 20.91
CA ALA A 115 -16.33 2.80 20.57
C ALA A 115 -15.33 2.88 21.75
N GLU A 116 -15.83 2.81 22.99
CA GLU A 116 -15.04 2.85 24.22
C GLU A 116 -14.39 1.50 24.54
N THR A 117 -15.00 0.40 24.12
CA THR A 117 -14.52 -0.97 24.36
C THR A 117 -13.59 -1.48 23.27
N ILE A 118 -13.62 -0.87 22.06
CA ILE A 118 -12.77 -1.27 20.93
C ILE A 118 -11.31 -0.97 21.29
N THR A 119 -10.47 -1.99 21.31
CA THR A 119 -9.04 -1.82 21.59
C THR A 119 -8.26 -1.44 20.32
N ALA A 120 -7.13 -0.78 20.50
CA ALA A 120 -6.21 -0.50 19.38
C ALA A 120 -5.68 -1.79 18.72
N GLU A 121 -5.64 -2.90 19.46
CA GLU A 121 -5.27 -4.21 18.95
C GLU A 121 -6.34 -4.79 18.01
N GLU A 122 -7.62 -4.63 18.36
CA GLU A 122 -8.75 -5.03 17.51
C GLU A 122 -8.79 -4.18 16.24
N ILE A 123 -8.56 -2.86 16.36
CA ILE A 123 -8.44 -1.98 15.19
C ILE A 123 -7.28 -2.44 14.31
N ARG A 124 -6.11 -2.71 14.90
CA ARG A 124 -4.95 -3.19 14.15
C ARG A 124 -5.25 -4.52 13.45
N LYS A 125 -5.93 -5.44 14.10
CA LYS A 125 -6.39 -6.69 13.48
C LYS A 125 -7.40 -6.42 12.37
N ALA A 126 -8.38 -5.54 12.58
CA ALA A 126 -9.35 -5.16 11.56
C ALA A 126 -8.69 -4.45 10.38
N VAL A 127 -7.72 -3.56 10.63
CA VAL A 127 -6.89 -2.94 9.60
C VAL A 127 -6.07 -4.00 8.85
N HIS A 128 -5.46 -4.97 9.55
CA HIS A 128 -4.81 -6.11 8.91
C HIS A 128 -5.79 -7.01 8.18
N VAL A 129 -7.00 -7.16 8.71
CA VAL A 129 -8.07 -7.92 8.09
C VAL A 129 -8.68 -7.13 6.93
N SER A 130 -8.85 -5.83 7.01
CA SER A 130 -9.24 -4.97 5.88
C SER A 130 -8.17 -4.91 4.79
N HIS A 131 -6.90 -4.95 5.15
CA HIS A 131 -5.82 -5.23 4.19
C HIS A 131 -5.80 -6.70 3.72
N ASN A 132 -6.48 -7.62 4.43
CA ASN A 132 -6.48 -9.07 4.17
C ASN A 132 -7.88 -9.70 4.03
N SER A 133 -9.01 -9.00 4.20
CA SER A 133 -10.31 -9.64 4.31
C SER A 133 -11.52 -8.93 3.73
N GLY A 134 -11.33 -7.96 2.91
CA GLY A 134 -12.41 -7.57 2.03
C GLY A 134 -12.16 -8.21 0.68
N ASN A 135 -12.63 -9.44 0.41
CA ASN A 135 -12.51 -10.03 -0.91
C ASN A 135 -11.09 -9.87 -1.51
N ASN A 136 -10.10 -10.57 -0.94
CA ASN A 136 -8.68 -10.54 -1.37
C ASN A 136 -8.45 -11.12 -2.77
N GLU A 137 -9.49 -11.33 -3.52
CA GLU A 137 -9.44 -11.61 -4.93
C GLU A 137 -9.36 -10.31 -5.72
N TRP A 138 -8.22 -9.67 -5.63
CA TRP A 138 -7.87 -8.54 -6.48
C TRP A 138 -7.33 -9.09 -7.79
N TYR A 139 -8.15 -8.98 -8.82
CA TYR A 139 -7.77 -9.48 -10.13
C TYR A 139 -6.97 -8.43 -10.89
N THR A 140 -5.92 -8.89 -11.52
CA THR A 140 -5.12 -8.03 -12.39
C THR A 140 -5.97 -7.54 -13.56
N PRO A 141 -5.96 -6.24 -13.88
CA PRO A 141 -6.69 -5.73 -15.04
C PRO A 141 -6.28 -6.44 -16.33
N PRO A 142 -7.24 -6.76 -17.21
CA PRO A 142 -7.00 -7.56 -18.42
C PRO A 142 -5.88 -7.03 -19.31
N GLU A 143 -5.68 -5.72 -19.38
CA GLU A 143 -4.64 -5.09 -20.20
C GLU A 143 -3.21 -5.55 -19.88
N TYR A 144 -2.90 -5.80 -18.59
CA TYR A 144 -1.59 -6.32 -18.18
C TYR A 144 -1.42 -7.79 -18.57
N ILE A 145 -2.49 -8.58 -18.42
CA ILE A 145 -2.50 -10.00 -18.78
C ILE A 145 -2.37 -10.17 -20.30
N GLU A 146 -3.10 -9.36 -21.07
CA GLU A 146 -3.02 -9.38 -22.54
C GLU A 146 -1.63 -8.96 -23.04
N ALA A 147 -1.02 -7.96 -22.39
CA ALA A 147 0.35 -7.57 -22.70
C ALA A 147 1.33 -8.72 -22.41
N ALA A 148 1.23 -9.37 -21.24
CA ALA A 148 2.06 -10.52 -20.88
C ALA A 148 1.86 -11.70 -21.85
N ARG A 149 0.60 -11.98 -22.22
CA ARG A 149 0.27 -13.05 -23.19
C ARG A 149 0.87 -12.78 -24.56
N ARG A 150 0.88 -11.53 -25.03
CA ARG A 150 1.53 -11.16 -26.30
C ARG A 150 3.03 -11.39 -26.26
N VAL A 151 3.69 -11.03 -25.14
CA VAL A 151 5.14 -11.22 -24.98
C VAL A 151 5.51 -12.69 -24.97
N MET A 152 4.80 -13.50 -24.18
CA MET A 152 5.11 -14.92 -23.98
C MET A 152 4.45 -15.86 -25.02
N GLY A 153 3.53 -15.34 -25.86
CA GLY A 153 2.78 -16.17 -26.81
C GLY A 153 1.71 -17.08 -26.16
N GLY A 154 1.46 -16.92 -24.86
CA GLY A 154 0.49 -17.67 -24.08
C GLY A 154 0.91 -17.76 -22.61
N ILE A 155 0.06 -18.35 -21.78
CA ILE A 155 0.33 -18.60 -20.35
C ILE A 155 0.05 -20.08 -20.08
N ASP A 156 1.08 -20.80 -19.66
CA ASP A 156 0.98 -22.23 -19.38
C ASP A 156 0.60 -22.49 -17.92
N LEU A 157 1.05 -21.61 -17.00
CA LEU A 157 0.84 -21.75 -15.56
C LEU A 157 0.60 -20.40 -14.87
N ASP A 158 -0.38 -20.37 -13.96
CA ASP A 158 -0.53 -19.35 -12.90
C ASP A 158 -0.50 -20.07 -11.53
N PRO A 159 0.62 -20.00 -10.81
CA PRO A 159 0.78 -20.76 -9.56
C PRO A 159 0.13 -20.14 -8.33
N ALA A 160 -0.46 -18.94 -8.44
CA ALA A 160 -1.08 -18.18 -7.35
C ALA A 160 -2.38 -17.55 -7.82
N SER A 161 -3.37 -18.37 -8.14
CA SER A 161 -4.58 -18.00 -8.84
C SER A 161 -5.85 -18.41 -8.10
N SER A 162 -6.99 -18.12 -8.71
CA SER A 162 -8.30 -18.64 -8.35
C SER A 162 -9.08 -18.99 -9.64
N GLY A 163 -10.17 -19.71 -9.50
CA GLY A 163 -11.04 -20.00 -10.65
C GLY A 163 -11.50 -18.72 -11.37
N MET A 164 -11.81 -17.66 -10.63
CA MET A 164 -12.22 -16.38 -11.17
C MET A 164 -11.01 -15.65 -11.81
N ALA A 165 -9.87 -15.56 -11.12
CA ALA A 165 -8.65 -14.96 -11.70
C ALA A 165 -8.30 -15.62 -13.04
N ASN A 166 -8.39 -16.93 -13.13
CA ASN A 166 -8.06 -17.65 -14.35
C ASN A 166 -9.04 -17.41 -15.50
N THR A 167 -10.26 -16.91 -15.26
CA THR A 167 -11.14 -16.47 -16.36
C THR A 167 -10.52 -15.29 -17.14
N ILE A 168 -9.67 -14.49 -16.48
CA ILE A 168 -8.95 -13.35 -17.08
C ILE A 168 -7.56 -13.80 -17.54
N VAL A 169 -6.82 -14.52 -16.70
CA VAL A 169 -5.45 -14.98 -16.98
C VAL A 169 -5.44 -15.98 -18.10
N GLY A 170 -6.40 -16.91 -18.15
CA GLY A 170 -6.49 -17.94 -19.18
C GLY A 170 -5.24 -18.83 -19.24
N ALA A 171 -4.64 -19.13 -18.09
CA ALA A 171 -3.55 -20.08 -17.99
C ALA A 171 -4.06 -21.50 -18.26
N SER A 172 -3.26 -22.31 -18.97
CA SER A 172 -3.61 -23.71 -19.25
C SER A 172 -3.71 -24.54 -17.95
N ARG A 173 -2.96 -24.15 -16.93
CA ARG A 173 -2.96 -24.72 -15.58
C ARG A 173 -2.85 -23.61 -14.57
N PHE A 174 -3.57 -23.71 -13.48
CA PHE A 174 -3.48 -22.76 -12.37
C PHE A 174 -3.66 -23.50 -11.05
N TYR A 175 -3.16 -22.88 -9.97
CA TYR A 175 -3.31 -23.41 -8.62
C TYR A 175 -4.00 -22.37 -7.74
N THR A 176 -4.97 -22.85 -6.97
CA THR A 176 -5.70 -22.06 -5.97
C THR A 176 -4.99 -22.13 -4.62
N GLN A 177 -5.50 -21.37 -3.65
CA GLN A 177 -5.01 -21.46 -2.27
C GLN A 177 -5.18 -22.86 -1.68
N GLU A 178 -6.25 -23.58 -2.09
CA GLU A 178 -6.52 -24.95 -1.64
C GLU A 178 -5.54 -25.97 -2.25
N ASP A 179 -5.13 -25.74 -3.49
CA ASP A 179 -4.16 -26.60 -4.18
C ASP A 179 -2.73 -26.39 -3.68
N ASP A 180 -2.42 -25.22 -3.10
CA ASP A 180 -1.08 -24.78 -2.72
C ASP A 180 -0.05 -24.87 -3.86
N GLY A 181 0.02 -23.83 -4.69
CA GLY A 181 0.93 -23.79 -5.85
C GLY A 181 2.40 -24.00 -5.50
N LEU A 182 2.80 -23.84 -4.24
CA LEU A 182 4.15 -24.13 -3.77
C LEU A 182 4.44 -25.64 -3.68
N MET A 183 3.44 -26.48 -3.65
CA MET A 183 3.59 -27.94 -3.60
C MET A 183 3.75 -28.59 -4.97
N HIS A 184 3.58 -27.84 -6.05
CA HIS A 184 3.57 -28.35 -7.42
C HIS A 184 4.80 -27.88 -8.21
N ASP A 185 5.18 -28.62 -9.26
CA ASP A 185 6.25 -28.23 -10.16
C ASP A 185 5.76 -27.13 -11.13
N TRP A 186 6.63 -26.16 -11.38
CA TRP A 186 6.39 -25.06 -12.31
C TRP A 186 7.18 -25.26 -13.58
N ALA A 187 6.52 -25.12 -14.73
CA ALA A 187 7.16 -25.27 -16.03
C ALA A 187 6.47 -24.42 -17.09
N GLY A 188 7.22 -24.11 -18.13
CA GLY A 188 6.71 -23.35 -19.29
C GLY A 188 6.67 -21.85 -19.07
N ARG A 189 5.62 -21.20 -19.56
CA ARG A 189 5.38 -19.76 -19.49
C ARG A 189 4.51 -19.42 -18.29
N VAL A 190 5.05 -18.69 -17.35
CA VAL A 190 4.40 -18.41 -16.04
C VAL A 190 3.90 -16.98 -16.00
N TRP A 191 2.64 -16.81 -15.68
CA TRP A 191 2.11 -15.56 -15.12
C TRP A 191 2.03 -15.71 -13.61
N MET A 192 2.43 -14.69 -12.85
CA MET A 192 2.35 -14.75 -11.39
C MET A 192 2.02 -13.38 -10.80
N ASN A 193 0.97 -13.32 -9.97
CA ASN A 193 0.68 -12.24 -9.04
C ASN A 193 0.56 -12.87 -7.64
N PRO A 194 1.68 -13.04 -6.90
CA PRO A 194 1.69 -13.87 -5.69
C PRO A 194 1.09 -13.16 -4.49
N PRO A 195 0.60 -13.91 -3.47
CA PRO A 195 0.11 -13.34 -2.23
C PRO A 195 1.25 -12.68 -1.43
N TYR A 196 0.93 -11.56 -0.76
CA TYR A 196 1.90 -10.76 0.02
C TYR A 196 1.95 -11.11 1.51
N GLU A 197 1.28 -12.17 1.94
CA GLU A 197 1.35 -12.62 3.33
C GLU A 197 2.78 -12.91 3.76
N ALA A 198 3.05 -12.66 5.06
CA ALA A 198 4.39 -12.81 5.62
C ALA A 198 4.96 -14.22 5.37
N GLY A 199 6.07 -14.31 4.64
CA GLY A 199 6.73 -15.54 4.27
C GLY A 199 6.30 -16.13 2.93
N LEU A 200 5.05 -15.98 2.49
CA LEU A 200 4.56 -16.56 1.23
C LEU A 200 5.22 -15.91 0.01
N ILE A 201 5.23 -14.59 -0.08
CA ILE A 201 5.88 -13.88 -1.19
C ILE A 201 7.34 -14.32 -1.37
N ARG A 202 8.06 -14.56 -0.27
CA ARG A 202 9.44 -15.04 -0.31
C ARG A 202 9.51 -16.47 -0.86
N ALA A 203 8.62 -17.36 -0.43
CA ALA A 203 8.57 -18.74 -0.90
C ALA A 203 8.27 -18.82 -2.40
N PHE A 204 7.32 -18.01 -2.90
CA PHE A 204 7.02 -17.90 -4.32
C PHE A 204 8.20 -17.35 -5.13
N ALA A 205 8.90 -16.33 -4.63
CA ALA A 205 10.09 -15.77 -5.26
C ALA A 205 11.22 -16.78 -5.38
N ASP A 206 11.54 -17.46 -4.27
CA ASP A 206 12.60 -18.47 -4.22
C ASP A 206 12.28 -19.65 -5.16
N LYS A 207 11.02 -20.11 -5.17
CA LYS A 207 10.58 -21.20 -6.05
C LYS A 207 10.67 -20.82 -7.51
N LEU A 208 10.20 -19.63 -7.89
CA LEU A 208 10.32 -19.12 -9.26
C LEU A 208 11.79 -19.13 -9.70
N ALA A 209 12.69 -18.54 -8.88
CA ALA A 209 14.10 -18.46 -9.20
C ALA A 209 14.76 -19.85 -9.36
N VAL A 210 14.36 -20.84 -8.55
CA VAL A 210 14.84 -22.22 -8.67
C VAL A 210 14.41 -22.84 -10.01
N HIS A 211 13.11 -22.74 -10.38
CA HIS A 211 12.61 -23.35 -11.62
C HIS A 211 13.14 -22.63 -12.89
N VAL A 212 13.39 -21.32 -12.82
CA VAL A 212 14.06 -20.56 -13.89
C VAL A 212 15.51 -21.04 -14.08
N ARG A 213 16.30 -21.15 -12.99
CA ARG A 213 17.68 -21.63 -13.06
C ARG A 213 17.78 -23.07 -13.57
N ARG A 214 16.77 -23.89 -13.30
CA ARG A 214 16.65 -25.24 -13.83
C ARG A 214 16.16 -25.32 -15.27
N ARG A 215 15.79 -24.17 -15.86
CA ARG A 215 15.20 -24.06 -17.21
C ARG A 215 13.89 -24.81 -17.37
N GLU A 216 13.17 -25.01 -16.29
CA GLU A 216 11.82 -25.60 -16.25
C GLU A 216 10.79 -24.50 -16.57
N VAL A 217 10.96 -23.30 -15.99
CA VAL A 217 10.25 -22.08 -16.40
C VAL A 217 11.09 -21.40 -17.49
N ASN A 218 10.51 -21.27 -18.68
CA ASN A 218 11.19 -20.72 -19.85
C ASN A 218 10.99 -19.21 -19.95
N GLU A 219 9.81 -18.74 -19.58
CA GLU A 219 9.44 -17.33 -19.55
C GLU A 219 8.52 -17.07 -18.36
N ALA A 220 8.61 -15.86 -17.78
CA ALA A 220 7.65 -15.45 -16.78
C ALA A 220 7.39 -13.94 -16.84
N CYS A 221 6.13 -13.57 -16.60
CA CYS A 221 5.72 -12.20 -16.25
C CYS A 221 5.20 -12.20 -14.82
N VAL A 222 5.82 -11.39 -13.96
CA VAL A 222 5.53 -11.35 -12.52
C VAL A 222 5.12 -9.95 -12.11
N LEU A 223 3.89 -9.78 -11.68
CA LEU A 223 3.37 -8.52 -11.17
C LEU A 223 3.52 -8.50 -9.65
N VAL A 224 4.28 -7.57 -9.11
CA VAL A 224 4.55 -7.45 -7.68
C VAL A 224 4.62 -5.99 -7.23
N ASN A 225 4.53 -5.76 -5.92
CA ASN A 225 4.86 -4.47 -5.35
C ASN A 225 6.33 -4.12 -5.62
N ASN A 226 6.64 -2.86 -5.89
CA ASN A 226 7.99 -2.39 -6.16
C ASN A 226 8.85 -2.25 -4.89
N ALA A 227 8.83 -3.26 -4.03
CA ALA A 227 9.51 -3.31 -2.73
C ALA A 227 11.02 -3.62 -2.90
N THR A 228 11.74 -2.71 -3.56
CA THR A 228 13.15 -2.86 -3.98
C THR A 228 14.12 -3.09 -2.82
N GLU A 229 13.71 -2.74 -1.59
CA GLU A 229 14.46 -2.91 -0.34
C GLU A 229 14.36 -4.33 0.23
N THR A 230 13.47 -5.17 -0.30
CA THR A 230 13.22 -6.50 0.25
C THR A 230 14.08 -7.60 -0.39
N GLY A 231 14.39 -8.61 0.43
CA GLY A 231 15.18 -9.75 -0.05
C GLY A 231 14.46 -10.61 -1.11
N TRP A 232 13.11 -10.69 -1.05
CA TRP A 232 12.36 -11.44 -2.06
C TRP A 232 12.33 -10.73 -3.42
N PHE A 233 12.24 -9.38 -3.44
CA PHE A 233 12.31 -8.62 -4.68
C PHE A 233 13.67 -8.79 -5.35
N ARG A 234 14.75 -8.78 -4.55
CA ARG A 234 16.11 -9.02 -5.03
C ARG A 234 16.25 -10.38 -5.70
N VAL A 235 15.70 -11.44 -5.10
CA VAL A 235 15.71 -12.79 -5.68
C VAL A 235 15.03 -12.84 -7.05
N MET A 236 13.92 -12.13 -7.22
CA MET A 236 13.24 -12.03 -8.52
C MET A 236 14.06 -11.23 -9.53
N LEU A 237 14.68 -10.11 -9.10
CA LEU A 237 15.56 -9.31 -9.96
C LEU A 237 16.76 -10.09 -10.47
N ASP A 238 17.36 -10.95 -9.63
CA ASP A 238 18.54 -11.74 -10.00
C ASP A 238 18.27 -12.72 -11.15
N VAL A 239 17.01 -13.03 -11.46
CA VAL A 239 16.62 -13.88 -12.58
C VAL A 239 15.84 -13.14 -13.67
N ALA A 240 15.52 -11.86 -13.46
CA ALA A 240 14.78 -11.05 -14.41
C ALA A 240 15.68 -10.56 -15.55
N SER A 241 15.12 -10.49 -16.77
CA SER A 241 15.76 -9.85 -17.94
C SER A 241 15.39 -8.37 -18.03
N CYS A 242 14.16 -8.02 -17.63
CA CYS A 242 13.63 -6.66 -17.63
C CYS A 242 12.71 -6.43 -16.46
N VAL A 243 12.56 -5.15 -16.11
CA VAL A 243 11.58 -4.67 -15.13
C VAL A 243 10.85 -3.47 -15.71
N CYS A 244 9.52 -3.47 -15.64
CA CYS A 244 8.69 -2.30 -15.88
C CYS A 244 8.22 -1.73 -14.54
N PHE A 245 8.70 -0.55 -14.17
CA PHE A 245 8.12 0.22 -13.07
C PHE A 245 6.88 0.95 -13.56
N ILE A 246 5.72 0.50 -13.08
CA ILE A 246 4.42 0.96 -13.59
C ILE A 246 4.18 2.42 -13.16
N ARG A 247 3.75 3.25 -14.13
CA ARG A 247 3.41 4.64 -13.89
C ARG A 247 2.06 4.74 -13.19
N GLY A 248 2.04 5.31 -12.00
CA GLY A 248 0.86 5.33 -11.16
C GLY A 248 0.67 4.01 -10.42
N ARG A 249 -0.56 3.67 -10.11
CA ARG A 249 -0.90 2.44 -9.38
C ARG A 249 -1.81 1.58 -10.23
N VAL A 250 -1.59 0.27 -10.21
CA VAL A 250 -2.49 -0.69 -10.88
C VAL A 250 -3.84 -0.61 -10.19
N LYS A 251 -4.88 -0.37 -10.95
CA LYS A 251 -6.26 -0.39 -10.47
C LYS A 251 -6.78 -1.81 -10.60
N PHE A 252 -6.52 -2.63 -9.60
CA PHE A 252 -7.06 -3.99 -9.57
C PHE A 252 -8.58 -3.98 -9.64
N ILE A 253 -9.17 -5.05 -10.09
CA ILE A 253 -10.62 -5.20 -10.21
C ILE A 253 -11.14 -6.23 -9.20
N ASP A 254 -12.37 -6.01 -8.73
CA ASP A 254 -13.08 -6.95 -7.87
C ASP A 254 -13.70 -8.12 -8.68
N SER A 255 -14.37 -9.04 -7.99
CA SER A 255 -15.05 -10.18 -8.61
C SER A 255 -16.21 -9.80 -9.55
N VAL A 256 -16.64 -8.55 -9.52
CA VAL A 256 -17.73 -8.03 -10.37
C VAL A 256 -17.16 -7.22 -11.55
N GLY A 257 -15.83 -6.98 -11.58
CA GLY A 257 -15.14 -6.23 -12.63
C GLY A 257 -15.08 -4.72 -12.38
N ASN A 258 -15.45 -4.25 -11.19
CA ASN A 258 -15.30 -2.84 -10.83
C ASN A 258 -13.86 -2.57 -10.38
N PRO A 259 -13.31 -1.37 -10.65
CA PRO A 259 -12.03 -0.99 -10.08
C PRO A 259 -12.13 -1.03 -8.54
N SER A 260 -11.38 -1.91 -7.91
CA SER A 260 -11.15 -1.86 -6.47
C SER A 260 -10.10 -0.80 -6.19
N GLY A 261 -10.04 -0.29 -4.96
CA GLY A 261 -9.14 0.79 -4.57
C GLY A 261 -7.70 0.63 -5.07
N ALA A 262 -6.94 1.70 -5.18
CA ALA A 262 -5.55 1.62 -5.60
C ALA A 262 -4.70 1.04 -4.46
N PRO A 263 -3.81 0.06 -4.73
CA PRO A 263 -2.93 -0.49 -3.71
C PRO A 263 -2.04 0.61 -3.11
N LEU A 264 -1.69 0.46 -1.83
CA LEU A 264 -0.85 1.44 -1.10
C LEU A 264 0.55 1.59 -1.69
N GLN A 265 1.05 0.54 -2.35
CA GLN A 265 2.38 0.52 -2.95
C GLN A 265 2.30 0.57 -4.48
N GLY A 266 3.32 1.17 -5.12
CA GLY A 266 3.50 1.05 -6.55
C GLY A 266 3.81 -0.40 -6.94
N GLN A 267 3.54 -0.77 -8.19
CA GLN A 267 3.85 -2.09 -8.72
C GLN A 267 5.00 -2.04 -9.70
N ALA A 268 5.67 -3.19 -9.80
CA ALA A 268 6.63 -3.50 -10.83
C ALA A 268 6.20 -4.80 -11.53
N LEU A 269 6.42 -4.86 -12.82
CA LEU A 269 6.25 -6.09 -13.60
C LEU A 269 7.62 -6.55 -14.06
N LEU A 270 8.05 -7.71 -13.55
CA LEU A 270 9.31 -8.33 -13.92
C LEU A 270 9.09 -9.31 -15.08
N TYR A 271 10.00 -9.30 -16.02
CA TYR A 271 10.02 -10.26 -17.10
C TYR A 271 11.28 -11.11 -17.03
N ILE A 272 11.07 -12.40 -17.18
CA ILE A 272 12.13 -13.41 -17.27
C ILE A 272 11.95 -14.09 -18.64
N GLY A 273 12.96 -14.02 -19.47
CA GLY A 273 12.89 -14.61 -20.83
C GLY A 273 13.76 -13.87 -21.84
N LEU A 274 13.71 -14.34 -23.08
CA LEU A 274 14.54 -13.81 -24.16
C LEU A 274 13.85 -12.72 -25.01
N ASN A 275 12.52 -12.59 -24.92
CA ASN A 275 11.71 -11.68 -25.76
C ASN A 275 11.69 -10.24 -25.18
N VAL A 276 12.88 -9.72 -24.85
CA VAL A 276 13.06 -8.42 -24.17
C VAL A 276 12.53 -7.26 -25.02
N GLY A 277 12.67 -7.35 -26.35
CA GLY A 277 12.14 -6.36 -27.28
C GLY A 277 10.61 -6.29 -27.26
N ASP A 278 9.96 -7.45 -27.31
CA ASP A 278 8.49 -7.55 -27.26
C ASP A 278 7.95 -7.10 -25.92
N PHE A 279 8.65 -7.44 -24.83
CA PHE A 279 8.31 -6.94 -23.49
C PHE A 279 8.40 -5.41 -23.44
N THR A 280 9.50 -4.82 -23.93
CA THR A 280 9.65 -3.37 -23.95
C THR A 280 8.55 -2.71 -24.77
N GLN A 281 8.24 -3.23 -25.93
CA GLN A 281 7.17 -2.71 -26.78
C GLN A 281 5.79 -2.81 -26.09
N ALA A 282 5.49 -3.95 -25.46
CA ALA A 282 4.20 -4.19 -24.83
C ALA A 282 3.98 -3.36 -23.55
N PHE A 283 5.05 -3.13 -22.77
CA PHE A 283 4.94 -2.51 -21.44
C PHE A 283 5.41 -1.06 -21.34
N SER A 284 6.04 -0.48 -22.37
CA SER A 284 6.46 0.94 -22.37
C SER A 284 5.30 1.93 -22.18
N GLY A 285 4.09 1.55 -22.60
CA GLY A 285 2.87 2.33 -22.36
C GLY A 285 2.42 2.36 -20.90
N PHE A 286 2.72 1.32 -20.14
CA PHE A 286 2.34 1.19 -18.74
C PHE A 286 3.34 1.85 -17.77
N GLY A 287 4.61 1.97 -18.16
CA GLY A 287 5.63 2.48 -17.25
C GLY A 287 7.01 2.64 -17.89
N THR A 288 8.02 2.70 -17.02
CA THR A 288 9.43 2.77 -17.43
C THR A 288 10.02 1.37 -17.41
N VAL A 289 10.48 0.91 -18.56
CA VAL A 289 11.17 -0.37 -18.69
C VAL A 289 12.66 -0.19 -18.51
N LEU A 290 13.25 -0.97 -17.62
CA LEU A 290 14.68 -1.07 -17.40
C LEU A 290 15.16 -2.49 -17.66
N TYR A 291 16.35 -2.63 -18.22
CA TYR A 291 16.99 -3.91 -18.41
C TYR A 291 17.70 -4.32 -17.12
N ALA A 292 17.44 -5.50 -16.62
CA ALA A 292 18.26 -6.09 -15.57
C ALA A 292 19.60 -6.46 -16.22
N GLY A 293 20.69 -5.87 -15.76
CA GLY A 293 22.01 -6.20 -16.32
C GLY A 293 22.30 -7.67 -16.11
N CYS A 294 22.47 -8.42 -17.20
CA CYS A 294 23.16 -9.69 -17.13
C CYS A 294 24.62 -9.35 -16.88
N ASP A 295 25.15 -9.60 -15.68
CA ASP A 295 26.58 -9.79 -15.51
C ASP A 295 26.96 -10.98 -16.41
N SER A 296 27.68 -10.65 -17.49
CA SER A 296 28.22 -11.57 -18.49
C SER A 296 29.33 -12.44 -17.92
#